data_6809e4bdd697e6e3f3d7885a878742d4
#
_entry.id   6809e4bdd697e6e3f3d7885a878742d4
#
_cell.length_a   1.000
_cell.length_b   1.000
_cell.length_c   1.000
_cell.angle_alpha   90.00
_cell.angle_beta   90.00
_cell.angle_gamma   90.00
#
_symmetry.space_group_name_H-M   'P 1'
#
loop_
_entity.id
_entity.type
_entity.pdbx_description
1 polymer ?
#
loop_
_entity_poly.entity_id
_entity_poly.type
_entity_poly.pdbx_seq_one_letter_code
_entity_poly.pdbx_strand_id
1 'polypeptide(L)'
;MDVIRIHRLELDCIVGIRPPEREHQQRVRLDLGLHADVSPAARSGRISLTADYDQVAHEVAALLSFRRYHLIEMAAEEVAAMLLGIHASVQRVDVRIEKPGALAGRARAASVEVKRKRRDFPSSVERLPYGEREVLLETREARLELLRIDPEQELYELPDSSSEALCWLLSGAASGEQGSLSARLPEGASHFSSDCPNRLRSLGPDPALLFRCWRRNLTSH
;
A
#
# COMPACT_ATOMS: atom_id res chain seq x y z
N MET A 1 16.44 -6.18 -17.94
CA MET A 1 15.28 -6.04 -17.03
C MET A 1 14.40 -4.97 -17.62
N ASP A 2 13.15 -5.32 -17.89
CA ASP A 2 12.21 -4.45 -18.56
C ASP A 2 11.54 -3.51 -17.54
N VAL A 3 10.78 -2.54 -18.04
CA VAL A 3 10.08 -1.59 -17.16
C VAL A 3 8.67 -1.31 -17.68
N ILE A 4 7.68 -1.50 -16.81
CA ILE A 4 6.31 -1.05 -17.02
C ILE A 4 6.21 0.34 -16.39
N ARG A 5 5.64 1.32 -17.12
CA ARG A 5 5.55 2.70 -16.64
C ARG A 5 4.11 3.15 -16.55
N ILE A 6 3.80 3.80 -15.44
CA ILE A 6 2.58 4.58 -15.27
C ILE A 6 3.00 6.04 -15.26
N HIS A 7 2.46 6.82 -16.19
CA HIS A 7 2.81 8.23 -16.38
C HIS A 7 1.72 9.13 -15.82
N ARG A 8 2.12 10.09 -14.99
CA ARG A 8 1.27 11.17 -14.48
C ARG A 8 -0.04 10.68 -13.85
N LEU A 9 0.01 9.65 -13.02
CA LEU A 9 -1.12 9.25 -12.19
C LEU A 9 -1.48 10.43 -11.28
N GLU A 10 -2.65 11.03 -11.48
CA GLU A 10 -3.12 12.17 -10.69
C GLU A 10 -4.02 11.71 -9.55
N LEU A 11 -3.66 12.06 -8.34
CA LEU A 11 -4.38 11.71 -7.12
C LEU A 11 -4.51 12.91 -6.20
N ASP A 12 -5.56 12.91 -5.38
CA ASP A 12 -5.75 13.90 -4.33
C ASP A 12 -5.49 13.25 -2.97
N CYS A 13 -4.60 13.83 -2.17
CA CYS A 13 -4.26 13.33 -0.85
C CYS A 13 -3.88 14.47 0.11
N ILE A 14 -3.86 14.16 1.41
CA ILE A 14 -3.38 15.10 2.41
C ILE A 14 -1.86 14.95 2.51
N VAL A 15 -1.13 16.01 2.11
CA VAL A 15 0.33 16.02 2.17
C VAL A 15 0.87 17.43 2.43
N GLY A 16 1.67 17.59 3.46
CA GLY A 16 2.35 18.83 3.84
C GLY A 16 2.40 19.05 5.35
N ILE A 17 3.16 20.07 5.74
CA ILE A 17 3.44 20.40 7.14
C ILE A 17 2.64 21.63 7.63
N ARG A 18 2.10 22.42 6.71
CA ARG A 18 1.36 23.65 7.05
C ARG A 18 -0.09 23.32 7.44
N PRO A 19 -0.71 24.03 8.41
CA PRO A 19 -2.07 23.75 8.82
C PRO A 19 -3.08 23.60 7.67
N PRO A 20 -3.16 24.49 6.66
CA PRO A 20 -4.10 24.29 5.56
C PRO A 20 -3.84 23.02 4.74
N GLU A 21 -2.58 22.58 4.65
CA GLU A 21 -2.21 21.35 3.94
C GLU A 21 -2.63 20.09 4.71
N ARG A 22 -2.83 20.19 6.02
CA ARG A 22 -3.30 19.11 6.88
C ARG A 22 -4.82 18.93 6.87
N GLU A 23 -5.55 19.96 6.45
CA GLU A 23 -7.00 20.00 6.45
C GLU A 23 -7.60 19.70 5.08
N HIS A 24 -6.88 20.05 4.00
CA HIS A 24 -7.39 19.93 2.64
C HIS A 24 -6.53 18.99 1.80
N GLN A 25 -7.21 18.18 0.98
CA GLN A 25 -6.54 17.36 -0.04
C GLN A 25 -5.87 18.25 -1.07
N GLN A 26 -4.73 17.80 -1.55
CA GLN A 26 -3.96 18.47 -2.59
C GLN A 26 -3.66 17.50 -3.71
N ARG A 27 -3.66 18.01 -4.94
CA ARG A 27 -3.25 17.24 -6.11
C ARG A 27 -1.78 16.89 -6.04
N VAL A 28 -1.49 15.61 -6.21
CA VAL A 28 -0.15 15.09 -6.48
C VAL A 28 -0.16 14.34 -7.81
N ARG A 29 1.00 14.24 -8.44
CA ARG A 29 1.21 13.50 -9.68
C ARG A 29 2.32 12.49 -9.46
N LEU A 30 2.08 11.26 -9.88
CA LEU A 30 3.06 10.18 -9.75
C LEU A 30 3.48 9.67 -11.12
N ASP A 31 4.79 9.48 -11.28
CA ASP A 31 5.35 8.65 -12.33
C ASP A 31 5.95 7.41 -11.66
N LEU A 32 5.54 6.22 -12.11
CA LEU A 32 5.97 4.94 -11.55
C LEU A 32 6.69 4.12 -12.63
N GLY A 33 7.78 3.47 -12.25
CA GLY A 33 8.49 2.51 -13.07
C GLY A 33 8.63 1.18 -12.33
N LEU A 34 7.99 0.13 -12.85
CA LEU A 34 8.00 -1.22 -12.27
C LEU A 34 8.96 -2.08 -13.10
N HIS A 35 10.11 -2.43 -12.53
CA HIS A 35 11.13 -3.21 -13.22
C HIS A 35 10.93 -4.71 -12.95
N ALA A 36 10.58 -5.45 -14.00
CA ALA A 36 10.30 -6.88 -13.99
C ALA A 36 10.77 -7.53 -15.28
N ASP A 37 10.79 -8.87 -15.34
CA ASP A 37 10.87 -9.60 -16.60
C ASP A 37 9.46 -9.76 -17.18
N VAL A 38 9.16 -9.08 -18.27
CA VAL A 38 7.85 -9.17 -18.93
C VAL A 38 7.77 -10.30 -19.95
N SER A 39 8.86 -11.00 -20.23
CA SER A 39 8.92 -12.03 -21.28
C SER A 39 7.95 -13.19 -21.04
N PRO A 40 7.71 -13.69 -19.82
CA PRO A 40 6.74 -14.75 -19.57
C PRO A 40 5.30 -14.32 -19.92
N ALA A 41 4.93 -13.09 -19.53
CA ALA A 41 3.63 -12.53 -19.83
C ALA A 41 3.45 -12.29 -21.33
N ALA A 42 4.46 -11.72 -21.99
CA ALA A 42 4.44 -11.47 -23.43
C ALA A 42 4.26 -12.74 -24.26
N ARG A 43 4.85 -13.86 -23.82
CA ARG A 43 4.72 -15.15 -24.51
C ARG A 43 3.38 -15.86 -24.26
N SER A 44 2.77 -15.67 -23.11
CA SER A 44 1.58 -16.43 -22.69
C SER A 44 0.28 -15.62 -22.71
N GLY A 45 0.36 -14.30 -22.77
CA GLY A 45 -0.80 -13.40 -22.61
C GLY A 45 -1.41 -13.39 -21.21
N ARG A 46 -0.72 -13.93 -20.19
CA ARG A 46 -1.23 -14.06 -18.83
C ARG A 46 -0.82 -12.87 -17.99
N ILE A 47 -1.81 -12.09 -17.53
CA ILE A 47 -1.60 -10.92 -16.65
C ILE A 47 -0.96 -11.31 -15.31
N SER A 48 -1.23 -12.50 -14.78
CA SER A 48 -0.67 -12.99 -13.52
C SER A 48 0.86 -13.19 -13.53
N LEU A 49 1.48 -13.07 -14.71
CA LEU A 49 2.95 -13.20 -14.89
C LEU A 49 3.65 -11.84 -15.04
N THR A 50 2.94 -10.76 -14.81
CA THR A 50 3.48 -9.39 -14.85
C THR A 50 2.83 -8.53 -13.77
N ALA A 51 3.22 -7.26 -13.65
CA ALA A 51 2.52 -6.32 -12.80
C ALA A 51 1.31 -5.73 -13.55
N ASP A 52 0.13 -5.93 -13.00
CA ASP A 52 -1.09 -5.29 -13.50
C ASP A 52 -1.07 -3.81 -13.11
N TYR A 53 -0.87 -2.94 -14.09
CA TYR A 53 -0.74 -1.50 -13.86
C TYR A 53 -2.07 -0.84 -13.40
N ASP A 54 -3.22 -1.43 -13.71
CA ASP A 54 -4.51 -0.95 -13.20
C ASP A 54 -4.64 -1.24 -11.70
N GLN A 55 -4.31 -2.46 -11.29
CA GLN A 55 -4.25 -2.82 -9.87
C GLN A 55 -3.24 -1.95 -9.11
N VAL A 56 -2.05 -1.75 -9.66
CA VAL A 56 -1.02 -0.86 -9.08
C VAL A 56 -1.55 0.55 -8.87
N ALA A 57 -2.28 1.10 -9.85
CA ALA A 57 -2.85 2.44 -9.72
C ALA A 57 -3.88 2.51 -8.58
N HIS A 58 -4.74 1.50 -8.42
CA HIS A 58 -5.69 1.40 -7.32
C HIS A 58 -5.01 1.26 -5.95
N GLU A 59 -3.96 0.43 -5.86
CA GLU A 59 -3.18 0.24 -4.62
C GLU A 59 -2.52 1.54 -4.16
N VAL A 60 -1.90 2.26 -5.08
CA VAL A 60 -1.28 3.56 -4.80
C VAL A 60 -2.33 4.59 -4.41
N ALA A 61 -3.47 4.64 -5.10
CA ALA A 61 -4.58 5.54 -4.77
C ALA A 61 -5.14 5.26 -3.37
N ALA A 62 -5.35 3.99 -3.03
CA ALA A 62 -5.83 3.56 -1.71
C ALA A 62 -4.86 3.99 -0.60
N LEU A 63 -3.56 3.72 -0.77
CA LEU A 63 -2.55 4.10 0.22
C LEU A 63 -2.48 5.62 0.40
N LEU A 64 -2.40 6.40 -0.69
CA LEU A 64 -2.27 7.86 -0.61
C LEU A 64 -3.53 8.52 -0.03
N SER A 65 -4.72 8.02 -0.36
CA SER A 65 -5.97 8.58 0.18
C SER A 65 -6.15 8.30 1.68
N PHE A 66 -5.71 7.16 2.16
CA PHE A 66 -5.78 6.78 3.56
C PHE A 66 -4.74 7.52 4.42
N ARG A 67 -3.52 7.66 3.90
CA ARG A 67 -2.41 8.27 4.63
C ARG A 67 -2.54 9.81 4.62
N ARG A 68 -1.99 10.43 5.66
CA ARG A 68 -1.94 11.89 5.83
C ARG A 68 -0.48 12.31 5.97
N TYR A 69 0.23 12.32 4.87
CA TYR A 69 1.68 12.52 4.83
C TYR A 69 2.11 13.93 5.27
N HIS A 70 3.20 14.04 6.02
CA HIS A 70 3.85 15.31 6.25
C HIS A 70 4.76 15.71 5.08
N LEU A 71 5.40 14.73 4.45
CA LEU A 71 6.37 14.92 3.38
C LEU A 71 6.06 14.00 2.19
N ILE A 72 6.30 14.48 0.96
CA ILE A 72 6.19 13.65 -0.25
C ILE A 72 7.25 12.54 -0.28
N GLU A 73 8.37 12.73 0.43
CA GLU A 73 9.43 11.73 0.61
C GLU A 73 8.90 10.49 1.33
N MET A 74 8.08 10.68 2.38
CA MET A 74 7.45 9.57 3.10
C MET A 74 6.51 8.79 2.19
N ALA A 75 5.70 9.51 1.41
CA ALA A 75 4.79 8.89 0.45
C ALA A 75 5.55 8.06 -0.60
N ALA A 76 6.67 8.57 -1.11
CA ALA A 76 7.47 7.86 -2.10
C ALA A 76 8.10 6.57 -1.53
N GLU A 77 8.60 6.61 -0.30
CA GLU A 77 9.15 5.42 0.38
C GLU A 77 8.07 4.37 0.67
N GLU A 78 6.91 4.78 1.20
CA GLU A 78 5.81 3.86 1.50
C GLU A 78 5.22 3.22 0.23
N VAL A 79 5.06 3.99 -0.85
CA VAL A 79 4.65 3.45 -2.16
C VAL A 79 5.67 2.43 -2.68
N ALA A 80 6.96 2.75 -2.58
CA ALA A 80 8.01 1.83 -3.03
C ALA A 80 8.03 0.53 -2.21
N ALA A 81 7.92 0.62 -0.88
CA ALA A 81 7.88 -0.55 0.01
C ALA A 81 6.65 -1.43 -0.27
N MET A 82 5.48 -0.83 -0.40
CA MET A 82 4.23 -1.52 -0.72
C MET A 82 4.33 -2.27 -2.05
N LEU A 83 4.72 -1.59 -3.13
CA LEU A 83 4.78 -2.19 -4.47
C LEU A 83 5.79 -3.33 -4.55
N LEU A 84 6.95 -3.19 -3.91
CA LEU A 84 7.94 -4.27 -3.82
C LEU A 84 7.47 -5.43 -2.94
N GLY A 85 6.69 -5.17 -1.89
CA GLY A 85 6.11 -6.20 -1.03
C GLY A 85 5.03 -7.00 -1.75
N ILE A 86 4.05 -6.33 -2.35
CA ILE A 86 2.87 -6.95 -2.96
C ILE A 86 3.22 -7.69 -4.27
N HIS A 87 4.01 -7.06 -5.15
CA HIS A 87 4.29 -7.59 -6.48
C HIS A 87 5.61 -8.38 -6.52
N ALA A 88 5.54 -9.71 -6.34
CA ALA A 88 6.71 -10.58 -6.29
C ALA A 88 7.57 -10.55 -7.59
N SER A 89 6.96 -10.30 -8.74
CA SER A 89 7.64 -10.17 -10.03
C SER A 89 8.47 -8.89 -10.16
N VAL A 90 8.15 -7.85 -9.36
CA VAL A 90 8.82 -6.56 -9.39
C VAL A 90 10.08 -6.59 -8.52
N GLN A 91 11.23 -6.32 -9.10
CA GLN A 91 12.53 -6.37 -8.43
C GLN A 91 13.06 -4.99 -8.02
N ARG A 92 12.61 -3.95 -8.73
CA ARG A 92 12.94 -2.56 -8.49
C ARG A 92 11.75 -1.69 -8.87
N VAL A 93 11.57 -0.61 -8.12
CA VAL A 93 10.62 0.46 -8.44
C VAL A 93 11.34 1.80 -8.52
N ASP A 94 10.90 2.63 -9.46
CA ASP A 94 11.21 4.05 -9.55
C ASP A 94 9.90 4.80 -9.23
N VAL A 95 9.89 5.62 -8.20
CA VAL A 95 8.74 6.39 -7.77
C VAL A 95 9.08 7.86 -7.79
N ARG A 96 8.39 8.65 -8.61
CA ARG A 96 8.47 10.10 -8.58
C ARG A 96 7.12 10.66 -8.15
N ILE A 97 7.14 11.52 -7.14
CA ILE A 97 5.96 12.25 -6.68
C ILE A 97 6.20 13.74 -6.89
N GLU A 98 5.31 14.37 -7.62
CA GLU A 98 5.28 15.81 -7.87
C GLU A 98 4.12 16.44 -7.11
N LYS A 99 4.38 17.55 -6.41
CA LYS A 99 3.39 18.39 -5.75
C LYS A 99 3.29 19.72 -6.50
N PRO A 100 2.29 19.91 -7.39
CA PRO A 100 2.11 21.11 -8.18
C PRO A 100 1.85 22.31 -7.31
N GLY A 101 1.67 22.96 -6.74
CA GLY A 101 1.34 24.10 -5.88
C GLY A 101 2.32 24.36 -4.74
N ALA A 102 3.32 23.50 -4.52
CA ALA A 102 4.20 23.59 -3.36
C ALA A 102 4.99 24.93 -3.28
N LEU A 103 5.30 25.52 -4.42
CA LEU A 103 6.10 26.74 -4.55
C LEU A 103 5.35 27.82 -5.34
N ALA A 104 4.09 28.07 -4.96
CA ALA A 104 3.22 29.01 -5.65
C ALA A 104 3.91 30.33 -6.02
N GLY A 105 3.87 30.68 -7.31
CA GLY A 105 4.48 31.88 -7.87
C GLY A 105 6.01 31.82 -8.07
N ARG A 106 6.71 30.77 -7.63
CA ARG A 106 8.17 30.63 -7.73
C ARG A 106 8.63 29.47 -8.58
N ALA A 107 7.90 28.35 -8.58
CA ALA A 107 8.14 27.20 -9.45
C ALA A 107 6.84 26.49 -9.79
N ARG A 108 6.86 25.71 -10.87
CA ARG A 108 5.67 24.92 -11.30
C ARG A 108 5.28 23.85 -10.28
N ALA A 109 6.26 23.21 -9.69
CA ALA A 109 6.08 22.12 -8.75
C ALA A 109 7.37 21.88 -7.95
N ALA A 110 7.25 21.13 -6.85
CA ALA A 110 8.35 20.40 -6.22
C ALA A 110 8.14 18.92 -6.44
N SER A 111 9.22 18.15 -6.54
CA SER A 111 9.12 16.69 -6.68
C SER A 111 10.26 15.97 -5.97
N VAL A 112 9.99 14.74 -5.55
CA VAL A 112 10.98 13.77 -5.10
C VAL A 112 10.98 12.58 -6.05
N GLU A 113 12.14 11.98 -6.28
CA GLU A 113 12.27 10.73 -7.02
C GLU A 113 13.12 9.77 -6.19
N VAL A 114 12.59 8.56 -5.96
CA VAL A 114 13.30 7.47 -5.29
C VAL A 114 13.39 6.26 -6.20
N LYS A 115 14.46 5.49 -6.05
CA LYS A 115 14.69 4.22 -6.77
C LYS A 115 15.04 3.17 -5.73
N ARG A 116 14.17 2.17 -5.58
CA ARG A 116 14.29 1.17 -4.52
C ARG A 116 14.24 -0.24 -5.09
N LYS A 117 14.95 -1.14 -4.40
CA LYS A 117 14.92 -2.58 -4.63
C LYS A 117 14.42 -3.26 -3.36
N ARG A 118 13.95 -4.49 -3.46
CA ARG A 118 13.47 -5.27 -2.30
C ARG A 118 14.47 -5.28 -1.13
N ARG A 119 15.77 -5.42 -1.41
CA ARG A 119 16.82 -5.41 -0.39
C ARG A 119 16.98 -4.08 0.39
N ASP A 120 16.43 -2.99 -0.13
CA ASP A 120 16.49 -1.67 0.52
C ASP A 120 15.42 -1.56 1.63
N PHE A 121 14.46 -2.51 1.63
CA PHE A 121 13.46 -2.71 2.66
C PHE A 121 13.64 -4.10 3.28
N PRO A 122 14.56 -4.25 4.26
CA PRO A 122 14.73 -5.51 4.95
C PRO A 122 13.45 -5.83 5.71
N SER A 123 12.67 -6.79 5.21
CA SER A 123 11.45 -7.24 5.86
C SER A 123 11.78 -8.21 7.00
N SER A 124 10.96 -8.18 8.04
CA SER A 124 10.97 -9.17 9.11
C SER A 124 9.73 -10.04 9.00
N VAL A 125 9.93 -11.36 8.95
CA VAL A 125 8.83 -12.32 8.93
C VAL A 125 8.70 -12.94 10.30
N GLU A 126 7.49 -12.90 10.85
CA GLU A 126 7.13 -13.49 12.12
C GLU A 126 6.10 -14.59 11.92
N ARG A 127 6.36 -15.79 12.47
CA ARG A 127 5.37 -16.87 12.50
C ARG A 127 4.48 -16.73 13.73
N LEU A 128 3.18 -16.66 13.48
CA LEU A 128 2.14 -16.44 14.49
C LEU A 128 1.10 -17.57 14.46
N PRO A 129 0.26 -17.73 15.47
CA PRO A 129 -0.73 -18.81 15.51
C PRO A 129 -1.66 -18.86 14.29
N TYR A 130 -1.98 -17.73 13.69
CA TYR A 130 -2.85 -17.64 12.51
C TYR A 130 -2.12 -17.84 11.18
N GLY A 131 -0.79 -17.83 11.16
CA GLY A 131 0.01 -17.86 9.93
C GLY A 131 1.27 -17.02 10.02
N GLU A 132 1.46 -16.06 9.08
CA GLU A 132 2.67 -15.25 9.02
C GLU A 132 2.33 -13.76 8.89
N ARG A 133 3.19 -12.94 9.49
CA ARG A 133 3.23 -11.48 9.33
C ARG A 133 4.58 -11.11 8.76
N GLU A 134 4.60 -10.36 7.67
CA GLU A 134 5.80 -9.75 7.10
C GLU A 134 5.69 -8.24 7.20
N VAL A 135 6.56 -7.61 7.99
CA VAL A 135 6.63 -6.14 8.07
C VAL A 135 7.50 -5.63 6.92
N LEU A 136 6.90 -4.90 5.99
CA LEU A 136 7.55 -4.33 4.81
C LEU A 136 8.27 -3.03 5.12
N LEU A 137 7.64 -2.20 5.96
CA LEU A 137 8.17 -0.91 6.40
C LEU A 137 7.53 -0.54 7.73
N GLU A 138 8.33 -0.10 8.67
CA GLU A 138 7.86 0.49 9.91
C GLU A 138 8.51 1.83 10.16
N THR A 139 7.69 2.82 10.48
CA THR A 139 8.08 4.19 10.82
C THR A 139 7.37 4.62 12.10
N ARG A 140 7.69 5.82 12.60
CA ARG A 140 6.95 6.39 13.72
C ARG A 140 5.45 6.56 13.42
N GLU A 141 5.07 6.82 12.16
CA GLU A 141 3.71 7.18 11.76
C GLU A 141 2.92 6.03 11.12
N ALA A 142 3.60 4.99 10.63
CA ALA A 142 2.96 3.89 9.93
C ALA A 142 3.70 2.57 10.05
N ARG A 143 2.95 1.48 9.84
CA ARG A 143 3.48 0.15 9.59
C ARG A 143 2.76 -0.45 8.39
N LEU A 144 3.52 -0.87 7.39
CA LEU A 144 3.05 -1.59 6.22
C LEU A 144 3.43 -3.05 6.36
N GLU A 145 2.48 -3.94 6.17
CA GLU A 145 2.69 -5.37 6.39
C GLU A 145 1.87 -6.24 5.43
N LEU A 146 2.36 -7.44 5.20
CA LEU A 146 1.63 -8.54 4.60
C LEU A 146 1.20 -9.50 5.69
N LEU A 147 -0.05 -9.95 5.61
CA LEU A 147 -0.64 -10.95 6.49
C LEU A 147 -0.98 -12.17 5.66
N ARG A 148 -0.40 -13.31 6.01
CA ARG A 148 -0.79 -14.61 5.48
C ARG A 148 -1.56 -15.35 6.56
N ILE A 149 -2.87 -15.55 6.34
CA ILE A 149 -3.73 -16.29 7.25
C ILE A 149 -3.90 -17.70 6.69
N ASP A 150 -3.41 -18.68 7.43
CA ASP A 150 -3.49 -20.09 7.04
C ASP A 150 -4.95 -20.56 6.94
N PRO A 151 -5.26 -21.63 6.18
CA PRO A 151 -6.61 -22.14 6.04
C PRO A 151 -7.30 -22.36 7.37
N GLU A 152 -8.56 -21.93 7.48
CA GLU A 152 -9.40 -22.05 8.68
C GLU A 152 -8.90 -21.29 9.92
N GLN A 153 -7.76 -20.60 9.82
CA GLN A 153 -7.24 -19.76 10.90
C GLN A 153 -7.87 -18.37 10.89
N GLU A 154 -7.79 -17.72 12.04
CA GLU A 154 -8.26 -16.35 12.21
C GLU A 154 -7.23 -15.48 12.94
N LEU A 155 -7.15 -14.22 12.52
CA LEU A 155 -6.44 -13.15 13.20
C LEU A 155 -7.47 -12.31 13.96
N TYR A 156 -7.24 -12.10 15.24
CA TYR A 156 -7.95 -11.12 16.04
C TYR A 156 -6.97 -10.10 16.59
N GLU A 157 -7.13 -8.85 16.18
CA GLU A 157 -6.26 -7.76 16.61
C GLU A 157 -7.08 -6.48 16.75
N LEU A 158 -7.08 -5.91 17.94
CA LEU A 158 -7.70 -4.62 18.18
C LEU A 158 -6.71 -3.51 17.87
N PRO A 159 -7.09 -2.53 17.02
CA PRO A 159 -6.30 -1.32 16.92
C PRO A 159 -6.23 -0.65 18.30
N ASP A 160 -5.09 -0.06 18.61
CA ASP A 160 -5.06 0.85 19.74
C ASP A 160 -5.93 2.09 19.41
N SER A 161 -6.38 2.80 20.43
CA SER A 161 -7.28 3.97 20.28
C SER A 161 -6.67 5.13 19.46
N SER A 162 -5.37 5.07 19.18
CA SER A 162 -4.61 6.05 18.42
C SER A 162 -4.26 5.61 17.00
N SER A 163 -4.66 4.41 16.59
CA SER A 163 -4.29 3.85 15.29
C SER A 163 -5.51 3.54 14.43
N GLU A 164 -5.39 3.75 13.15
CA GLU A 164 -6.34 3.34 12.12
C GLU A 164 -5.65 2.41 11.14
N ALA A 165 -6.39 1.50 10.53
CA ALA A 165 -5.83 0.57 9.57
C ALA A 165 -6.63 0.56 8.26
N LEU A 166 -5.89 0.51 7.16
CA LEU A 166 -6.36 0.21 5.82
C LEU A 166 -5.98 -1.22 5.50
N CYS A 167 -6.87 -2.01 4.90
CA CYS A 167 -6.53 -3.32 4.40
C CYS A 167 -7.28 -3.70 3.13
N TRP A 168 -6.71 -4.63 2.37
CA TRP A 168 -7.37 -5.31 1.25
C TRP A 168 -6.82 -6.71 1.05
N LEU A 169 -7.65 -7.57 0.45
CA LEU A 169 -7.28 -8.93 0.08
C LEU A 169 -6.47 -8.93 -1.21
N LEU A 170 -5.31 -9.57 -1.20
CA LEU A 170 -4.45 -9.75 -2.37
C LEU A 170 -4.75 -11.05 -3.12
N SER A 171 -5.00 -12.12 -2.38
CA SER A 171 -5.35 -13.43 -2.94
C SER A 171 -5.99 -14.34 -1.89
N GLY A 172 -6.66 -15.41 -2.35
CA GLY A 172 -7.36 -16.34 -1.50
C GLY A 172 -8.78 -15.87 -1.19
N ALA A 173 -9.34 -16.30 -0.07
CA ALA A 173 -10.66 -15.90 0.39
C ALA A 173 -10.65 -15.61 1.88
N ALA A 174 -11.19 -14.47 2.28
CA ALA A 174 -11.27 -14.07 3.67
C ALA A 174 -12.62 -13.42 4.00
N SER A 175 -13.02 -13.49 5.27
CA SER A 175 -14.05 -12.64 5.83
C SER A 175 -13.46 -11.70 6.87
N GLY A 176 -14.09 -10.54 6.98
CA GLY A 176 -13.79 -9.57 8.03
C GLY A 176 -14.98 -9.37 8.94
N GLU A 177 -14.75 -9.26 10.23
CA GLU A 177 -15.77 -8.94 11.24
C GLU A 177 -15.45 -7.63 11.92
N GLN A 178 -16.45 -6.74 11.96
CA GLN A 178 -16.38 -5.46 12.68
C GLN A 178 -17.65 -5.28 13.52
N GLY A 179 -17.52 -5.38 14.83
CA GLY A 179 -18.64 -5.44 15.73
C GLY A 179 -19.50 -6.69 15.48
N SER A 180 -20.79 -6.49 15.16
CA SER A 180 -21.71 -7.58 14.83
C SER A 180 -21.84 -7.89 13.32
N LEU A 181 -21.11 -7.14 12.48
CA LEU A 181 -21.16 -7.32 11.01
C LEU A 181 -20.01 -8.21 10.57
N SER A 182 -20.35 -9.25 9.81
CA SER A 182 -19.40 -10.12 9.14
C SER A 182 -19.64 -10.07 7.64
N ALA A 183 -18.58 -9.84 6.86
CA ALA A 183 -18.66 -9.78 5.40
C ALA A 183 -17.44 -10.45 4.76
N ARG A 184 -17.66 -11.06 3.58
CA ARG A 184 -16.57 -11.54 2.74
C ARG A 184 -15.82 -10.34 2.18
N LEU A 185 -14.49 -10.39 2.26
CA LEU A 185 -13.64 -9.35 1.67
C LEU A 185 -13.52 -9.58 0.16
N PRO A 186 -13.81 -8.56 -0.65
CA PRO A 186 -13.50 -8.62 -2.08
C PRO A 186 -12.00 -8.55 -2.31
N GLU A 187 -11.55 -9.15 -3.40
CA GLU A 187 -10.13 -9.08 -3.82
C GLU A 187 -9.82 -7.75 -4.48
N GLY A 188 -8.62 -7.24 -4.21
CA GLY A 188 -8.06 -6.04 -4.83
C GLY A 188 -8.27 -4.74 -4.06
N ALA A 189 -7.39 -3.78 -4.32
CA ALA A 189 -7.35 -2.49 -3.64
C ALA A 189 -8.48 -1.54 -4.04
N SER A 190 -9.20 -1.80 -5.15
CA SER A 190 -10.39 -1.04 -5.53
C SER A 190 -11.54 -1.18 -4.50
N HIS A 191 -11.44 -2.18 -3.64
CA HIS A 191 -12.41 -2.49 -2.59
C HIS A 191 -11.78 -2.41 -1.19
N PHE A 192 -10.85 -1.50 -1.00
CA PHE A 192 -10.21 -1.33 0.30
C PHE A 192 -11.22 -0.87 1.36
N SER A 193 -10.99 -1.32 2.59
CA SER A 193 -11.69 -0.81 3.76
C SER A 193 -10.75 0.11 4.54
N SER A 194 -11.17 1.37 4.74
CA SER A 194 -10.48 2.31 5.64
C SER A 194 -10.66 1.93 7.12
N ASP A 195 -11.59 1.00 7.38
CA ASP A 195 -11.82 0.40 8.69
C ASP A 195 -11.48 -1.08 8.57
N CYS A 196 -10.18 -1.41 8.70
CA CYS A 196 -9.74 -2.79 8.67
C CYS A 196 -10.45 -3.58 9.76
N PRO A 197 -11.11 -4.71 9.42
CA PRO A 197 -11.83 -5.52 10.40
C PRO A 197 -10.91 -5.96 11.54
N ASN A 198 -11.43 -5.96 12.76
CA ASN A 198 -10.71 -6.42 13.94
C ASN A 198 -10.49 -7.93 13.95
N ARG A 199 -11.32 -8.68 13.23
CA ARG A 199 -11.22 -10.11 13.04
C ARG A 199 -11.19 -10.43 11.56
N LEU A 200 -10.16 -11.15 11.13
CA LEU A 200 -9.97 -11.63 9.76
C LEU A 200 -9.88 -13.14 9.79
N ARG A 201 -10.65 -13.83 8.96
CA ARG A 201 -10.67 -15.29 8.88
C ARG A 201 -10.46 -15.75 7.45
N SER A 202 -9.56 -16.71 7.25
CA SER A 202 -9.41 -17.41 5.98
C SER A 202 -10.61 -18.36 5.74
N LEU A 203 -11.20 -18.32 4.53
CA LEU A 203 -12.41 -19.06 4.18
C LEU A 203 -12.18 -20.20 3.19
N GLY A 204 -11.00 -20.32 2.61
CA GLY A 204 -10.69 -21.28 1.56
C GLY A 204 -9.69 -22.35 1.98
N PRO A 205 -9.42 -23.32 1.09
CA PRO A 205 -8.37 -24.31 1.29
C PRO A 205 -6.98 -23.71 1.15
N ASP A 206 -6.87 -22.56 0.46
CA ASP A 206 -5.63 -21.80 0.29
C ASP A 206 -5.54 -20.68 1.34
N PRO A 207 -4.33 -20.32 1.77
CA PRO A 207 -4.14 -19.19 2.66
C PRO A 207 -4.69 -17.89 2.08
N ALA A 208 -5.27 -17.05 2.92
CA ALA A 208 -5.63 -15.69 2.56
C ALA A 208 -4.39 -14.77 2.72
N LEU A 209 -4.06 -14.02 1.68
CA LEU A 209 -3.00 -13.02 1.72
C LEU A 209 -3.60 -11.62 1.66
N LEU A 210 -3.27 -10.79 2.63
CA LEU A 210 -3.76 -9.42 2.75
C LEU A 210 -2.59 -8.45 2.85
N PHE A 211 -2.77 -7.25 2.29
CA PHE A 211 -1.98 -6.09 2.64
C PHE A 211 -2.68 -5.29 3.72
N ARG A 212 -1.92 -4.77 4.68
CA ARG A 212 -2.42 -3.88 5.72
C ARG A 212 -1.46 -2.72 5.95
N CYS A 213 -2.02 -1.52 6.10
CA CYS A 213 -1.30 -0.32 6.49
C CYS A 213 -1.90 0.26 7.76
N TRP A 214 -1.12 0.34 8.82
CA TRP A 214 -1.44 1.06 10.03
C TRP A 214 -1.02 2.51 9.90
N ARG A 215 -1.90 3.43 10.32
CA ARG A 215 -1.61 4.85 10.52
C ARG A 215 -1.74 5.17 12.01
N ARG A 216 -0.69 5.68 12.60
CA ARG A 216 -0.68 6.15 13.99
C ARG A 216 -1.07 7.63 14.01
N ASN A 217 -2.09 7.98 14.77
CA ASN A 217 -2.48 9.36 14.98
C ASN A 217 -1.55 9.94 16.06
N LEU A 218 -0.47 10.58 15.62
CA LEU A 218 0.42 11.29 16.54
C LEU A 218 -0.33 12.53 17.04
N THR A 219 -0.72 12.54 18.30
CA THR A 219 -1.13 13.77 18.96
C THR A 219 0.00 14.77 18.86
N SER A 220 -0.25 15.91 18.19
CA SER A 220 0.70 17.02 18.09
C SER A 220 1.03 17.49 19.51
N HIS A 221 2.26 17.32 19.92
CA HIS A 221 2.82 17.99 21.10
C HIS A 221 3.39 19.33 20.68
#